data_8684b4bc18563efc76c78c82fdb02613
#
_entry.id   8684b4bc18563efc76c78c82fdb02613
#
_cell.length_a   1.000
_cell.length_b   1.000
_cell.length_c   1.000
_cell.angle_alpha   90.00
_cell.angle_beta   90.00
_cell.angle_gamma   90.00
#
_symmetry.space_group_name_H-M   'P 1'
#
loop_
_entity.id
_entity.type
_entity.pdbx_description
1 polymer ?
#
loop_
_entity_poly.entity_id
_entity_poly.type
_entity_poly.pdbx_seq_one_letter_code
_entity_poly.pdbx_strand_id
1 'polypeptide(L)'
;RLDDRVVGLGVCDIKGAAAALLAAANAGDGDAAFLFSSDEEANDPRCIAAFLARGIPYEAVLVAEPTMGEAVLAHRGISSVLVRFQGRAGHASGPQDAAASALHQAVRWGARALDHVQSLAHARFGGLTGLRFNIGRIEGGIKANMIAPEAELRFGFRPLPSMDIDRL
;
A
#
# COMPACT_ATOMS: atom_id res chain seq x y z
N ARG A 1 -32.99 1.59 7.35
CA ARG A 1 -32.60 1.84 8.74
C ARG A 1 -33.01 0.63 9.57
N LEU A 2 -32.12 0.14 10.43
CA LEU A 2 -32.36 -0.98 11.33
C LEU A 2 -32.05 -0.48 12.74
N ASP A 3 -33.12 -0.24 13.53
CA ASP A 3 -33.05 0.33 14.87
C ASP A 3 -32.20 1.64 14.89
N ASP A 4 -31.05 1.63 15.56
CA ASP A 4 -30.08 2.72 15.64
C ASP A 4 -29.03 2.73 14.53
N ARG A 5 -29.14 1.82 13.53
CA ARG A 5 -28.16 1.63 12.46
C ARG A 5 -28.69 2.06 11.10
N VAL A 6 -27.79 2.57 10.29
CA VAL A 6 -28.00 2.82 8.87
C VAL A 6 -27.18 1.83 8.07
N VAL A 7 -27.82 1.07 7.19
CA VAL A 7 -27.18 0.06 6.35
C VAL A 7 -27.32 0.47 4.89
N GLY A 8 -26.23 0.43 4.15
CA GLY A 8 -26.20 0.75 2.73
C GLY A 8 -24.78 0.86 2.20
N LEU A 9 -24.66 0.87 0.87
CA LEU A 9 -23.38 1.02 0.19
C LEU A 9 -22.77 2.38 0.50
N GLY A 10 -21.51 2.38 0.98
CA GLY A 10 -20.75 3.58 1.29
C GLY A 10 -21.22 4.31 2.55
N VAL A 11 -22.06 3.72 3.41
CA VAL A 11 -22.52 4.38 4.65
C VAL A 11 -21.36 4.59 5.61
N CYS A 12 -20.48 3.59 5.76
CA CYS A 12 -19.30 3.68 6.60
C CYS A 12 -18.17 4.41 5.84
N ASP A 13 -17.92 4.03 4.62
CA ASP A 13 -16.88 4.56 3.74
C ASP A 13 -17.52 5.24 2.51
N ILE A 14 -17.66 6.60 2.50
CA ILE A 14 -17.52 7.51 3.65
C ILE A 14 -18.73 8.46 3.78
N LYS A 15 -19.91 8.06 3.26
CA LYS A 15 -21.11 8.93 3.24
C LYS A 15 -21.55 9.38 4.64
N GLY A 16 -21.37 8.51 5.65
CA GLY A 16 -21.66 8.86 7.04
C GLY A 16 -20.78 9.98 7.55
N ALA A 17 -19.47 9.90 7.32
CA ALA A 17 -18.53 10.95 7.69
C ALA A 17 -18.78 12.25 6.89
N ALA A 18 -19.08 12.16 5.58
CA ALA A 18 -19.44 13.32 4.77
C ALA A 18 -20.69 14.03 5.32
N ALA A 19 -21.71 13.28 5.72
CA ALA A 19 -22.90 13.84 6.35
C ALA A 19 -22.60 14.54 7.69
N ALA A 20 -21.72 13.94 8.51
CA ALA A 20 -21.29 14.54 9.77
C ALA A 20 -20.51 15.85 9.57
N LEU A 21 -19.61 15.89 8.58
CA LEU A 21 -18.86 17.10 8.20
C LEU A 21 -19.79 18.23 7.76
N LEU A 22 -20.76 17.93 6.89
CA LEU A 22 -21.74 18.91 6.44
C LEU A 22 -22.64 19.41 7.58
N ALA A 23 -23.04 18.52 8.49
CA ALA A 23 -23.80 18.91 9.67
C ALA A 23 -22.99 19.82 10.59
N ALA A 24 -21.73 19.53 10.82
CA ALA A 24 -20.82 20.36 11.61
C ALA A 24 -20.62 21.75 10.98
N ALA A 25 -20.44 21.81 9.65
CA ALA A 25 -20.34 23.09 8.93
C ALA A 25 -21.59 23.96 9.05
N ASN A 26 -22.78 23.34 8.99
CA ASN A 26 -24.04 24.07 9.17
C ASN A 26 -24.29 24.56 10.61
N ALA A 27 -23.63 23.96 11.59
CA ALA A 27 -23.75 24.31 12.99
C ALA A 27 -22.67 25.27 13.50
N GLY A 28 -21.60 25.50 12.73
CA GLY A 28 -20.46 26.32 13.08
C GLY A 28 -20.35 27.59 12.22
N ASP A 29 -19.65 28.60 12.76
CA ASP A 29 -19.38 29.88 12.09
C ASP A 29 -17.95 29.95 11.51
N GLY A 30 -17.24 28.81 11.44
CA GLY A 30 -15.88 28.75 10.96
C GLY A 30 -15.75 28.62 9.45
N ASP A 31 -14.63 29.09 8.91
CA ASP A 31 -14.28 28.90 7.50
C ASP A 31 -13.84 27.47 7.25
N ALA A 32 -14.53 26.76 6.36
CA ALA A 32 -14.20 25.41 5.96
C ALA A 32 -14.39 25.20 4.45
N ALA A 33 -13.52 24.42 3.86
CA ALA A 33 -13.65 23.92 2.49
C ALA A 33 -13.87 22.41 2.51
N PHE A 34 -14.73 21.91 1.64
CA PHE A 34 -15.02 20.48 1.50
C PHE A 34 -14.57 20.00 0.13
N LEU A 35 -13.77 18.97 0.11
CA LEU A 35 -13.37 18.26 -1.09
C LEU A 35 -13.99 16.88 -1.11
N PHE A 36 -14.82 16.60 -2.11
CA PHE A 36 -15.36 15.28 -2.39
C PHE A 36 -14.69 14.77 -3.67
N SER A 37 -13.89 13.69 -3.57
CA SER A 37 -13.32 13.02 -4.72
C SER A 37 -14.17 11.81 -5.10
N SER A 38 -14.14 11.43 -6.38
CA SER A 38 -14.89 10.30 -6.93
C SER A 38 -14.00 9.19 -7.46
N ASP A 39 -12.69 9.34 -7.37
CA ASP A 39 -11.68 8.49 -8.00
C ASP A 39 -10.70 7.84 -7.01
N GLU A 40 -10.93 8.00 -5.72
CA GLU A 40 -10.08 7.44 -4.66
C GLU A 40 -10.03 5.90 -4.74
N GLU A 41 -11.18 5.24 -4.80
CA GLU A 41 -11.29 3.78 -4.87
C GLU A 41 -10.71 3.17 -6.17
N ALA A 42 -10.55 4.00 -7.20
CA ALA A 42 -9.87 3.60 -8.41
C ALA A 42 -8.33 3.73 -8.31
N ASN A 43 -7.80 4.18 -7.18
CA ASN A 43 -6.39 4.53 -6.98
C ASN A 43 -5.89 5.55 -8.02
N ASP A 44 -6.74 6.48 -8.42
CA ASP A 44 -6.43 7.52 -9.40
C ASP A 44 -6.29 8.88 -8.68
N PRO A 45 -5.10 9.47 -8.63
CA PRO A 45 -4.87 10.71 -7.89
C PRO A 45 -5.33 11.97 -8.63
N ARG A 46 -5.99 11.88 -9.79
CA ARG A 46 -6.32 13.03 -10.64
C ARG A 46 -7.10 14.11 -9.91
N CYS A 47 -8.11 13.74 -9.14
CA CYS A 47 -8.95 14.67 -8.40
C CYS A 47 -8.14 15.46 -7.36
N ILE A 48 -7.36 14.75 -6.54
CA ILE A 48 -6.51 15.35 -5.51
C ILE A 48 -5.39 16.17 -6.15
N ALA A 49 -4.73 15.67 -7.20
CA ALA A 49 -3.67 16.40 -7.90
C ALA A 49 -4.18 17.71 -8.51
N ALA A 50 -5.34 17.68 -9.15
CA ALA A 50 -5.98 18.87 -9.73
C ALA A 50 -6.37 19.91 -8.64
N PHE A 51 -6.83 19.44 -7.49
CA PHE A 51 -7.15 20.31 -6.36
C PHE A 51 -5.88 20.95 -5.79
N LEU A 52 -4.83 20.18 -5.54
CA LEU A 52 -3.56 20.68 -5.00
C LEU A 52 -2.86 21.68 -5.94
N ALA A 53 -2.99 21.48 -7.25
CA ALA A 53 -2.44 22.39 -8.24
C ALA A 53 -3.03 23.82 -8.16
N ARG A 54 -4.15 24.03 -7.47
CA ARG A 54 -4.74 25.36 -7.23
C ARG A 54 -3.93 26.19 -6.23
N GLY A 55 -3.06 25.57 -5.44
CA GLY A 55 -2.17 26.26 -4.51
C GLY A 55 -2.87 27.02 -3.38
N ILE A 56 -4.10 26.62 -3.00
CA ILE A 56 -4.85 27.28 -1.92
C ILE A 56 -4.27 26.82 -0.59
N PRO A 57 -3.82 27.72 0.29
CA PRO A 57 -3.29 27.35 1.58
C PRO A 57 -4.44 27.00 2.56
N TYR A 58 -4.22 25.98 3.36
CA TYR A 58 -5.10 25.58 4.47
C TYR A 58 -4.27 25.40 5.74
N GLU A 59 -4.79 25.82 6.89
CA GLU A 59 -4.13 25.65 8.17
C GLU A 59 -4.10 24.19 8.61
N ALA A 60 -5.15 23.45 8.29
CA ALA A 60 -5.28 22.04 8.63
C ALA A 60 -6.10 21.29 7.57
N VAL A 61 -5.87 20.00 7.48
CA VAL A 61 -6.65 19.08 6.64
C VAL A 61 -7.16 17.94 7.49
N LEU A 62 -8.47 17.69 7.40
CA LEU A 62 -9.12 16.57 8.04
C LEU A 62 -9.56 15.59 6.95
N VAL A 63 -9.05 14.36 7.00
CA VAL A 63 -9.42 13.26 6.11
C VAL A 63 -10.43 12.39 6.83
N ALA A 64 -11.63 12.27 6.29
CA ALA A 64 -12.78 11.65 6.98
C ALA A 64 -12.89 10.14 6.73
N GLU A 65 -11.76 9.44 6.65
CA GLU A 65 -11.73 7.98 6.56
C GLU A 65 -12.25 7.32 7.85
N PRO A 66 -12.84 6.11 7.75
CA PRO A 66 -13.42 5.43 8.91
C PRO A 66 -12.35 4.93 9.88
N THR A 67 -12.23 5.60 11.01
CA THR A 67 -11.23 5.31 12.07
C THR A 67 -11.90 4.94 13.41
N MET A 68 -13.18 4.55 13.39
CA MET A 68 -13.99 4.32 14.60
C MET A 68 -14.07 5.52 15.56
N GLY A 69 -13.98 6.74 14.99
CA GLY A 69 -14.04 7.99 15.75
C GLY A 69 -12.72 8.41 16.41
N GLU A 70 -11.62 7.72 16.11
CA GLU A 70 -10.29 8.06 16.62
C GLU A 70 -9.58 9.04 15.66
N ALA A 71 -8.86 10.01 16.22
CA ALA A 71 -8.00 10.89 15.45
C ALA A 71 -6.69 10.17 15.11
N VAL A 72 -6.51 9.82 13.86
CA VAL A 72 -5.29 9.20 13.33
C VAL A 72 -4.37 10.28 12.78
N LEU A 73 -3.21 10.47 13.39
CA LEU A 73 -2.28 11.54 13.03
C LEU A 73 -1.25 11.14 11.98
N ALA A 74 -1.09 9.85 11.72
CA ALA A 74 -0.19 9.34 10.69
C ALA A 74 -0.59 7.93 10.28
N HIS A 75 -0.33 7.58 9.03
CA HIS A 75 -0.46 6.23 8.52
C HIS A 75 0.78 5.83 7.71
N ARG A 76 0.91 4.56 7.43
CA ARG A 76 1.99 4.02 6.60
C ARG A 76 1.74 4.36 5.14
N GLY A 77 2.82 4.52 4.38
CA GLY A 77 2.73 4.47 2.93
C GLY A 77 2.24 3.09 2.45
N ILE A 78 1.89 3.00 1.19
CA ILE A 78 1.52 1.74 0.53
C ILE A 78 2.23 1.65 -0.81
N SER A 79 2.83 0.49 -1.09
CA SER A 79 3.46 0.19 -2.37
C SER A 79 3.22 -1.26 -2.73
N SER A 80 3.00 -1.51 -4.01
CA SER A 80 2.88 -2.84 -4.59
C SER A 80 3.85 -2.96 -5.75
N VAL A 81 4.66 -4.02 -5.74
CA VAL A 81 5.76 -4.21 -6.69
C VAL A 81 5.69 -5.58 -7.31
N LEU A 82 5.95 -5.63 -8.60
CA LEU A 82 6.18 -6.84 -9.38
C LEU A 82 7.65 -6.88 -9.82
N VAL A 83 8.36 -7.93 -9.42
CA VAL A 83 9.72 -8.19 -9.89
C VAL A 83 9.71 -9.39 -10.82
N ARG A 84 10.32 -9.24 -11.98
CA ARG A 84 10.52 -10.32 -12.94
C ARG A 84 11.99 -10.76 -12.94
N PHE A 85 12.17 -12.07 -12.90
CA PHE A 85 13.47 -12.71 -12.95
C PHE A 85 13.59 -13.48 -14.25
N GLN A 86 14.76 -13.37 -14.88
CA GLN A 86 15.08 -14.12 -16.09
C GLN A 86 16.21 -15.11 -15.81
N GLY A 87 16.06 -16.30 -16.34
CA GLY A 87 17.02 -17.38 -16.25
C GLY A 87 17.27 -18.00 -17.62
N ARG A 88 17.81 -19.20 -17.61
CA ARG A 88 18.06 -19.98 -18.81
C ARG A 88 17.50 -21.39 -18.64
N ALA A 89 16.61 -21.78 -19.54
CA ALA A 89 16.02 -23.12 -19.55
C ALA A 89 17.10 -24.20 -19.68
N GLY A 90 16.89 -25.32 -19.01
CA GLY A 90 17.79 -26.46 -19.06
C GLY A 90 17.20 -27.65 -18.31
N HIS A 91 17.86 -28.82 -18.41
CA HIS A 91 17.47 -29.98 -17.63
C HIS A 91 18.17 -29.97 -16.26
N ALA A 92 17.43 -30.29 -15.19
CA ALA A 92 17.95 -30.19 -13.83
C ALA A 92 19.13 -31.14 -13.51
N SER A 93 19.33 -32.20 -14.29
CA SER A 93 20.46 -33.12 -14.16
C SER A 93 21.74 -32.64 -14.89
N GLY A 94 21.66 -31.56 -15.67
CA GLY A 94 22.83 -30.98 -16.35
C GLY A 94 23.66 -30.10 -15.40
N PRO A 95 24.79 -29.57 -15.89
CA PRO A 95 25.58 -28.59 -15.16
C PRO A 95 24.72 -27.40 -14.77
N GLN A 96 24.67 -27.09 -13.48
CA GLN A 96 23.85 -26.00 -12.96
C GLN A 96 24.72 -24.77 -12.66
N ASP A 97 24.41 -23.68 -13.33
CA ASP A 97 24.82 -22.35 -12.91
C ASP A 97 23.82 -21.84 -11.87
N ALA A 98 24.31 -21.33 -10.76
CA ALA A 98 23.47 -20.80 -9.68
C ALA A 98 22.53 -19.67 -10.13
N ALA A 99 22.87 -18.97 -11.21
CA ALA A 99 22.06 -17.92 -11.81
C ALA A 99 21.10 -18.41 -12.90
N ALA A 100 21.18 -19.69 -13.30
CA ALA A 100 20.38 -20.19 -14.43
C ALA A 100 18.89 -20.24 -14.11
N SER A 101 18.48 -20.54 -12.87
CA SER A 101 17.07 -20.65 -12.49
C SER A 101 16.51 -19.32 -12.00
N ALA A 102 15.55 -18.79 -12.73
CA ALA A 102 14.80 -17.59 -12.33
C ALA A 102 14.07 -17.77 -10.99
N LEU A 103 13.50 -18.95 -10.73
CA LEU A 103 12.88 -19.25 -9.44
C LEU A 103 13.89 -19.24 -8.28
N HIS A 104 15.08 -19.77 -8.47
CA HIS A 104 16.13 -19.70 -7.44
C HIS A 104 16.55 -18.25 -7.16
N GLN A 105 16.61 -17.41 -8.20
CA GLN A 105 16.88 -15.98 -8.03
C GLN A 105 15.76 -15.31 -7.24
N ALA A 106 14.50 -15.57 -7.58
CA ALA A 106 13.33 -15.01 -6.88
C ALA A 106 13.30 -15.43 -5.39
N VAL A 107 13.55 -16.71 -5.10
CA VAL A 107 13.60 -17.22 -3.71
C VAL A 107 14.72 -16.56 -2.91
N ARG A 108 15.94 -16.46 -3.48
CA ARG A 108 17.07 -15.80 -2.81
C ARG A 108 16.85 -14.32 -2.60
N TRP A 109 16.22 -13.64 -3.57
CA TRP A 109 15.85 -12.25 -3.41
C TRP A 109 14.84 -12.08 -2.29
N GLY A 110 13.78 -12.90 -2.29
CA GLY A 110 12.75 -12.88 -1.27
C GLY A 110 13.31 -13.12 0.15
N ALA A 111 14.23 -14.07 0.31
CA ALA A 111 14.89 -14.31 1.58
C ALA A 111 15.66 -13.07 2.08
N ARG A 112 16.47 -12.45 1.19
CA ARG A 112 17.19 -11.21 1.55
C ARG A 112 16.25 -10.06 1.88
N ALA A 113 15.12 -9.94 1.16
CA ALA A 113 14.12 -8.92 1.46
C ALA A 113 13.52 -9.11 2.85
N LEU A 114 13.21 -10.36 3.24
CA LEU A 114 12.71 -10.68 4.58
C LEU A 114 13.74 -10.34 5.67
N ASP A 115 15.01 -10.68 5.46
CA ASP A 115 16.11 -10.33 6.39
C ASP A 115 16.26 -8.81 6.52
N HIS A 116 16.18 -8.08 5.40
CA HIS A 116 16.22 -6.62 5.41
C HIS A 116 15.05 -6.02 6.20
N VAL A 117 13.83 -6.49 5.98
CA VAL A 117 12.64 -6.06 6.74
C VAL A 117 12.82 -6.32 8.23
N GLN A 118 13.37 -7.48 8.60
CA GLN A 118 13.68 -7.81 9.99
C GLN A 118 14.66 -6.81 10.61
N SER A 119 15.67 -6.38 9.87
CA SER A 119 16.65 -5.38 10.35
C SER A 119 16.02 -4.03 10.65
N LEU A 120 14.90 -3.70 9.98
CA LEU A 120 14.14 -2.47 10.16
C LEU A 120 13.05 -2.55 11.25
N ALA A 121 12.94 -3.66 11.98
CA ALA A 121 11.89 -3.87 13.00
C ALA A 121 11.93 -2.83 14.14
N HIS A 122 13.09 -2.23 14.39
CA HIS A 122 13.29 -1.23 15.44
C HIS A 122 12.95 0.19 15.03
N ALA A 123 12.76 0.47 13.73
CA ALA A 123 12.37 1.80 13.27
C ALA A 123 11.04 2.22 13.88
N ARG A 124 10.90 3.51 14.19
CA ARG A 124 9.72 4.08 14.85
C ARG A 124 9.30 5.38 14.19
N PHE A 125 7.99 5.62 14.15
CA PHE A 125 7.40 6.92 13.84
C PHE A 125 6.08 7.04 14.62
N GLY A 126 6.07 7.88 15.66
CA GLY A 126 4.94 7.93 16.60
C GLY A 126 4.65 6.53 17.18
N GLY A 127 3.41 6.08 17.11
CA GLY A 127 3.00 4.74 17.51
C GLY A 127 3.27 3.62 16.49
N LEU A 128 3.79 3.96 15.30
CA LEU A 128 4.07 3.00 14.24
C LEU A 128 5.46 2.37 14.39
N THR A 129 5.58 1.06 14.10
CA THR A 129 6.84 0.32 14.28
C THR A 129 7.19 -0.52 13.06
N GLY A 130 8.44 -0.49 12.64
CA GLY A 130 9.03 -1.32 11.60
C GLY A 130 8.42 -1.14 10.20
N LEU A 131 9.06 -1.65 9.19
CA LEU A 131 8.51 -1.80 7.85
C LEU A 131 7.52 -2.96 7.83
N ARG A 132 6.32 -2.78 7.24
CA ARG A 132 5.42 -3.91 6.93
C ARG A 132 5.70 -4.38 5.52
N PHE A 133 5.83 -5.68 5.34
CA PHE A 133 6.18 -6.30 4.08
C PHE A 133 5.48 -7.65 3.94
N ASN A 134 5.02 -7.97 2.74
CA ASN A 134 4.42 -9.27 2.45
C ASN A 134 4.74 -9.69 1.02
N ILE A 135 5.32 -10.86 0.85
CA ILE A 135 5.38 -11.52 -0.46
C ILE A 135 4.03 -12.20 -0.68
N GLY A 136 3.22 -11.62 -1.55
CA GLY A 136 1.87 -12.11 -1.83
C GLY A 136 1.82 -13.23 -2.86
N ARG A 137 2.81 -13.28 -3.76
CA ARG A 137 2.87 -14.30 -4.82
C ARG A 137 4.30 -14.51 -5.29
N ILE A 138 4.66 -15.76 -5.52
CA ILE A 138 5.85 -16.17 -6.24
C ILE A 138 5.47 -17.29 -7.19
N GLU A 139 5.83 -17.16 -8.46
CA GLU A 139 5.51 -18.15 -9.48
C GLU A 139 6.57 -18.20 -10.57
N GLY A 140 6.66 -19.32 -11.27
CA GLY A 140 7.57 -19.52 -12.39
C GLY A 140 7.88 -20.98 -12.63
N GLY A 141 8.64 -21.26 -13.71
CA GLY A 141 9.01 -22.60 -14.10
C GLY A 141 7.84 -23.43 -14.66
N ILE A 142 8.11 -24.68 -15.00
CA ILE A 142 7.15 -25.57 -15.67
C ILE A 142 7.07 -26.93 -14.95
N LYS A 143 8.22 -27.53 -14.63
CA LYS A 143 8.35 -28.88 -14.05
C LYS A 143 9.56 -28.95 -13.14
N ALA A 144 9.54 -29.88 -12.18
CA ALA A 144 10.63 -30.07 -11.23
C ALA A 144 11.98 -30.45 -11.87
N ASN A 145 11.98 -31.11 -13.03
CA ASN A 145 13.18 -31.49 -13.76
C ASN A 145 13.63 -30.47 -14.81
N MET A 146 13.06 -29.28 -14.81
CA MET A 146 13.45 -28.19 -15.71
C MET A 146 13.89 -26.95 -14.92
N ILE A 147 14.98 -26.35 -15.36
CA ILE A 147 15.44 -25.06 -14.83
C ILE A 147 14.49 -23.98 -15.32
N ALA A 148 13.97 -23.18 -14.39
CA ALA A 148 12.99 -22.14 -14.69
C ALA A 148 13.62 -20.99 -15.47
N PRO A 149 13.17 -20.71 -16.71
CA PRO A 149 13.67 -19.59 -17.50
C PRO A 149 13.11 -18.25 -17.03
N GLU A 150 11.93 -18.26 -16.39
CA GLU A 150 11.25 -17.05 -15.92
C GLU A 150 10.63 -17.29 -14.56
N ALA A 151 10.55 -16.23 -13.76
CA ALA A 151 9.78 -16.19 -12.53
C ALA A 151 9.29 -14.77 -12.24
N GLU A 152 8.17 -14.67 -11.56
CA GLU A 152 7.61 -13.43 -11.03
C GLU A 152 7.49 -13.53 -9.52
N LEU A 153 7.72 -12.41 -8.84
CA LEU A 153 7.49 -12.24 -7.42
C LEU A 153 6.72 -10.94 -7.22
N ARG A 154 5.57 -11.03 -6.56
CA ARG A 154 4.73 -9.87 -6.21
C ARG A 154 4.77 -9.67 -4.72
N PHE A 155 5.08 -8.46 -4.31
CA PHE A 155 5.08 -8.09 -2.90
C PHE A 155 4.47 -6.71 -2.69
N GLY A 156 3.98 -6.51 -1.47
CA GLY A 156 3.54 -5.21 -0.99
C GLY A 156 4.34 -4.82 0.24
N PHE A 157 4.58 -3.53 0.40
CA PHE A 157 5.20 -3.01 1.60
C PHE A 157 4.55 -1.69 2.04
N ARG A 158 4.66 -1.43 3.34
CA ARG A 158 4.08 -0.25 3.96
C ARG A 158 5.15 0.43 4.82
N PRO A 159 5.87 1.42 4.27
CA PRO A 159 6.92 2.14 4.98
C PRO A 159 6.35 3.05 6.05
N LEU A 160 7.17 3.38 7.03
CA LEU A 160 6.90 4.48 7.96
C LEU A 160 7.04 5.82 7.21
N PRO A 161 6.33 6.89 7.66
CA PRO A 161 6.46 8.21 7.06
C PRO A 161 7.87 8.79 7.03
N SER A 162 8.74 8.31 7.92
CA SER A 162 10.16 8.72 8.00
C SER A 162 11.10 7.89 7.12
N MET A 163 10.62 6.86 6.45
CA MET A 163 11.46 6.00 5.61
C MET A 163 11.58 6.57 4.20
N ASP A 164 12.79 6.60 3.69
CA ASP A 164 13.08 6.94 2.31
C ASP A 164 12.78 5.71 1.42
N ILE A 165 11.77 5.83 0.57
CA ILE A 165 11.32 4.74 -0.30
C ILE A 165 12.38 4.31 -1.30
N ASP A 166 13.21 5.24 -1.77
CA ASP A 166 14.25 4.98 -2.77
C ASP A 166 15.44 4.18 -2.18
N ARG A 167 15.46 4.01 -0.86
CA ARG A 167 16.48 3.24 -0.14
C ARG A 167 15.98 1.91 0.43
N LEU A 168 14.71 1.61 0.23
CA LEU A 168 14.10 0.35 0.64
C LEU A 168 14.17 -0.68 -0.49
#